data_06962c9b74f9faba08afc9e9317dd421
#
_entry.id   06962c9b74f9faba08afc9e9317dd421
#
_cell.length_a   1.000
_cell.length_b   1.000
_cell.length_c   1.000
_cell.angle_alpha   90.00
_cell.angle_beta   90.00
_cell.angle_gamma   90.00
#
_symmetry.space_group_name_H-M   'P 1'
#
loop_
_entity.id
_entity.type
_entity.pdbx_description
1 polymer ?
#
loop_
_entity_poly.entity_id
_entity_poly.type
_entity_poly.pdbx_seq_one_letter_code
_entity_poly.pdbx_strand_id
1 'polypeptide(L)' 'MQVVAFATPSRPDWRWRIVNYDGAMVEESYETFPSISAAVADGSRRLDKLRVDEVSYSRFR' A
#
# COMPACT_ATOMS: atom_id res chain seq x y z
N MET A 1 -9.36 3.57 1.81
CA MET A 1 -8.07 3.28 1.15
C MET A 1 -7.95 1.79 0.91
N GLN A 2 -7.28 1.40 -0.15
CA GLN A 2 -7.07 0.00 -0.44
C GLN A 2 -5.68 -0.24 -1.01
N VAL A 3 -5.21 -1.47 -0.87
CA VAL A 3 -3.92 -1.91 -1.40
C VAL A 3 -4.14 -2.61 -2.72
N VAL A 4 -3.37 -2.23 -3.72
CA VAL A 4 -3.42 -2.84 -5.06
C VAL A 4 -2.02 -3.36 -5.39
N ALA A 5 -1.92 -4.62 -5.78
CA ALA A 5 -0.67 -5.18 -6.27
C ALA A 5 -0.61 -5.03 -7.78
N PHE A 6 0.56 -4.70 -8.30
CA PHE A 6 0.75 -4.56 -9.73
C PHE A 6 2.13 -5.04 -10.14
N ALA A 7 2.24 -5.47 -11.39
CA ALA A 7 3.52 -5.90 -11.95
C ALA A 7 4.03 -4.83 -12.89
N THR A 8 5.36 -4.68 -12.94
CA THR A 8 5.97 -3.80 -13.94
C THR A 8 6.20 -4.59 -15.22
N PRO A 9 6.04 -3.96 -16.41
CA PRO A 9 6.17 -4.68 -17.68
C PRO A 9 7.54 -5.32 -17.94
N SER A 10 8.59 -4.76 -17.34
CA SER A 10 9.96 -5.20 -17.61
C SER A 10 10.49 -6.21 -16.62
N ARG A 11 9.72 -6.57 -15.57
CA ARG A 11 10.19 -7.47 -14.52
C ARG A 11 9.07 -8.37 -14.03
N PRO A 12 9.38 -9.60 -13.61
CA PRO A 12 8.39 -10.52 -13.06
C PRO A 12 8.02 -10.20 -11.61
N ASP A 13 8.53 -9.10 -11.07
CA ASP A 13 8.32 -8.72 -9.68
C ASP A 13 7.04 -7.94 -9.48
N TRP A 14 6.54 -7.94 -8.25
CA TRP A 14 5.32 -7.25 -7.88
C TRP A 14 5.62 -6.09 -6.96
N ARG A 15 4.77 -5.06 -7.04
CA ARG A 15 4.82 -3.90 -6.15
C ARG A 15 3.41 -3.65 -5.64
N TRP A 16 3.30 -2.89 -4.56
CA TRP A 16 1.98 -2.49 -4.07
C TRP A 16 1.80 -0.99 -4.16
N ARG A 17 0.54 -0.59 -4.23
CA ARG A 17 0.14 0.82 -4.26
C ARG A 17 -1.05 0.98 -3.34
N ILE A 18 -1.07 2.03 -2.56
CA ILE A 18 -2.21 2.38 -1.72
C ILE A 18 -2.95 3.52 -2.42
N VAL A 19 -4.25 3.32 -2.63
CA VAL A 19 -5.10 4.32 -3.29
C VAL A 19 -6.23 4.71 -2.33
N ASN A 20 -6.69 5.95 -2.44
CA ASN A 20 -7.81 6.43 -1.64
C ASN A 20 -9.14 6.12 -2.36
N TYR A 21 -10.24 6.58 -1.79
CA TYR A 21 -11.57 6.31 -2.35
C TYR A 21 -11.80 6.95 -3.71
N ASP A 22 -11.06 7.98 -4.04
CA ASP A 22 -11.14 8.64 -5.33
C ASP A 22 -10.26 7.98 -6.39
N GLY A 23 -9.48 6.99 -5.99
CA GLY A 23 -8.56 6.30 -6.88
C GLY A 23 -7.20 6.98 -7.01
N ALA A 24 -6.96 8.04 -6.24
CA ALA A 24 -5.67 8.71 -6.27
C ALA A 24 -4.64 7.94 -5.44
N MET A 25 -3.41 7.88 -5.93
CA MET A 25 -2.32 7.20 -5.24
C MET A 25 -1.91 7.97 -3.99
N VAL A 26 -1.91 7.26 -2.85
CA VAL A 26 -1.44 7.81 -1.58
C VAL A 26 0.03 7.46 -1.38
N GLU A 27 0.40 6.21 -1.63
CA GLU A 27 1.76 5.74 -1.44
C GLU A 27 2.00 4.52 -2.32
N GLU A 28 3.26 4.26 -2.64
CA GLU A 28 3.65 3.16 -3.50
C GLU A 28 4.95 2.57 -2.97
N SER A 29 5.11 1.24 -3.09
CA SER A 29 6.31 0.58 -2.59
C SER A 29 7.53 0.92 -3.46
N TYR A 30 8.67 1.08 -2.82
CA TYR A 30 9.94 1.19 -3.51
C TYR A 30 10.56 -0.17 -3.75
N GLU A 31 10.18 -1.15 -2.95
CA GLU A 31 10.70 -2.51 -3.06
C GLU A 31 9.82 -3.34 -3.97
N THR A 32 10.41 -4.41 -4.51
CA THR A 32 9.68 -5.38 -5.30
C THR A 32 9.55 -6.68 -4.52
N PHE A 33 8.53 -7.48 -4.88
CA PHE A 33 8.19 -8.70 -4.17
C PHE A 33 8.05 -9.83 -5.16
N PRO A 34 8.38 -11.07 -4.76
CA PRO A 34 8.35 -12.20 -5.68
C PRO A 34 6.94 -12.71 -5.98
N SER A 35 5.94 -12.28 -5.24
CA SER A 35 4.56 -12.71 -5.47
C SER A 35 3.56 -11.63 -5.13
N ILE A 36 2.34 -11.78 -5.64
CA ILE A 36 1.22 -10.90 -5.31
C ILE A 36 0.97 -10.92 -3.81
N SER A 37 0.97 -12.11 -3.21
CA SER A 37 0.71 -12.27 -1.77
C SER A 37 1.71 -11.50 -0.93
N ALA A 38 2.99 -11.57 -1.29
CA ALA A 38 4.03 -10.84 -0.57
C ALA A 38 3.86 -9.34 -0.69
N ALA A 39 3.55 -8.86 -1.89
CA ALA A 39 3.32 -7.43 -2.11
C ALA A 39 2.12 -6.93 -1.32
N VAL A 40 1.01 -7.65 -1.38
CA VAL A 40 -0.20 -7.28 -0.66
C VAL A 40 0.01 -7.30 0.86
N ALA A 41 0.73 -8.30 1.37
CA ALA A 41 1.02 -8.39 2.80
C ALA A 41 1.81 -7.18 3.29
N ASP A 42 2.83 -6.77 2.54
CA ASP A 42 3.62 -5.62 2.91
C ASP A 42 2.82 -4.32 2.80
N GLY A 43 2.07 -4.18 1.74
CA GLY A 43 1.21 -3.01 1.54
C GLY A 43 0.13 -2.90 2.61
N SER A 44 -0.42 -4.03 3.05
CA SER A 44 -1.43 -4.04 4.11
C SER A 44 -0.84 -3.60 5.45
N ARG A 45 0.38 -3.99 5.75
CA ARG A 45 1.05 -3.51 6.96
C ARG A 45 1.26 -2.01 6.92
N ARG A 46 1.63 -1.50 5.76
CA ARG A 46 1.81 -0.06 5.60
C ARG A 46 0.48 0.68 5.73
N LEU A 47 -0.58 0.13 5.15
CA LEU A 47 -1.91 0.71 5.24
C LEU A 47 -2.38 0.77 6.69
N ASP A 48 -2.17 -0.30 7.45
CA ASP A 48 -2.54 -0.33 8.87
C ASP A 48 -1.82 0.76 9.65
N LYS A 49 -0.55 0.96 9.35
CA LYS A 49 0.23 2.00 10.00
C LYS A 49 -0.31 3.40 9.69
N LEU A 50 -0.67 3.65 8.43
CA LEU A 50 -1.26 4.92 8.04
C LEU A 50 -2.59 5.16 8.74
N ARG A 51 -3.40 4.11 8.88
CA ARG A 51 -4.70 4.21 9.54
C ARG A 51 -4.55 4.48 11.04
N VAL A 52 -3.58 3.86 11.67
CA VAL A 52 -3.30 4.10 13.09
C VAL A 52 -2.87 5.55 13.32
N ASP A 53 -2.00 6.06 12.46
CA ASP A 53 -1.56 7.45 12.55
C ASP A 53 -2.73 8.41 12.40
N GLU A 54 -3.62 8.13 11.47
CA GLU A 54 -4.82 8.94 11.25
C GLU A 54 -5.74 8.93 12.47
N VAL A 55 -5.97 7.76 13.06
CA VAL A 55 -6.80 7.62 14.25
C VAL A 55 -6.18 8.35 15.44
N SER A 56 -4.88 8.20 15.63
CA SER A 56 -4.16 8.87 16.72
C SER A 56 -4.26 10.38 16.59
N TYR A 57 -4.14 10.88 15.40
CA TYR A 57 -4.28 12.32 15.14
C TYR A 57 -5.68 12.80 15.49
N SER A 58 -6.69 12.04 15.15
CA SER A 58 -8.08 12.39 15.42
C SER A 58 -8.39 12.44 16.92
N ARG A 59 -7.70 11.61 17.70
CA ARG A 59 -7.91 11.54 19.14
C ARG A 59 -7.51 12.80 19.89
N PHE A 60 -6.58 13.56 19.35
CA PHE A 60 -6.07 14.75 20.00
C PHE A 60 -6.87 16.01 19.72
N ARG A 61 -7.97 15.82 19.07
CA ARG A 61 -8.90 16.94 18.81
C ARG A 61 -10.04 17.02 19.85
#